data_0d218f4432394a84b723b6c57d3946fe
#
_entry.id   0d218f4432394a84b723b6c57d3946fe
#
_cell.length_a   1.000
_cell.length_b   1.000
_cell.length_c   1.000
_cell.angle_alpha   90.00
_cell.angle_beta   90.00
_cell.angle_gamma   90.00
#
_symmetry.space_group_name_H-M   'P 1'
#
loop_
_entity.id
_entity.type
_entity.pdbx_description
1 polymer ?
#
loop_
_entity_poly.entity_id
_entity_poly.type
_entity_poly.pdbx_seq_one_letter_code
_entity_poly.pdbx_strand_id
1 'polypeptide(L)' 'MNKLAGMEMFVRVVESGSFTAAAELSRVSPTMVAKHVRAIEDRLGARLLHRTTRRQQLSDVGRLYYERCKHVL' A
#
# COMPACT_ATOMS: atom_id res chain seq x y z
N MET A 1 12.37 -6.51 -6.26
CA MET A 1 11.05 -5.88 -6.38
C MET A 1 11.21 -4.39 -6.62
N ASN A 2 10.46 -3.84 -7.54
CA ASN A 2 10.58 -2.43 -7.92
C ASN A 2 9.96 -1.54 -6.83
N LYS A 3 10.76 -0.63 -6.27
CA LYS A 3 10.29 0.26 -5.20
C LYS A 3 9.18 1.19 -5.65
N LEU A 4 9.30 1.75 -6.85
CA LEU A 4 8.28 2.66 -7.37
C LEU A 4 6.95 1.95 -7.60
N ALA A 5 6.99 0.73 -8.12
CA ALA A 5 5.78 -0.05 -8.33
C ALA A 5 5.08 -0.32 -6.99
N GLY A 6 5.85 -0.66 -5.96
CA GLY A 6 5.29 -0.87 -4.62
C GLY A 6 4.67 0.39 -4.05
N MET A 7 5.33 1.53 -4.21
CA MET A 7 4.81 2.82 -3.75
C MET A 7 3.50 3.17 -4.47
N GLU A 8 3.45 2.96 -5.79
CA GLU A 8 2.23 3.21 -6.55
C GLU A 8 1.08 2.33 -6.09
N MET A 9 1.35 1.04 -5.85
CA MET A 9 0.33 0.12 -5.37
C MET A 9 -0.18 0.51 -4.00
N PHE A 10 0.72 0.93 -3.11
CA PHE A 10 0.32 1.37 -1.79
C PHE A 10 -0.59 2.59 -1.87
N VAL A 11 -0.22 3.58 -2.69
CA VAL A 11 -1.04 4.78 -2.89
C VAL A 11 -2.42 4.40 -3.42
N ARG A 12 -2.48 3.46 -4.37
CA ARG A 12 -3.75 2.99 -4.92
C ARG A 12 -4.61 2.30 -3.87
N VAL A 13 -4.00 1.52 -2.97
CA VAL A 13 -4.75 0.91 -1.87
C VAL A 13 -5.37 1.97 -0.98
N VAL A 14 -4.59 2.98 -0.62
CA VAL A 14 -5.06 4.07 0.24
C VAL A 14 -6.20 4.83 -0.43
N GLU A 15 -6.02 5.20 -1.69
CA GLU A 15 -6.98 6.07 -2.39
C GLU A 15 -8.23 5.32 -2.82
N SER A 16 -8.11 4.05 -3.19
CA SER A 16 -9.27 3.25 -3.59
C SER A 16 -9.98 2.59 -2.42
N GLY A 17 -9.30 2.45 -1.31
CA GLY A 17 -9.86 1.86 -0.09
C GLY A 17 -9.79 0.34 -0.02
N SER A 18 -9.23 -0.34 -1.03
CA SER A 18 -9.13 -1.80 -0.97
C SER A 18 -7.99 -2.34 -1.81
N PHE A 19 -7.51 -3.52 -1.43
CA PHE A 19 -6.53 -4.25 -2.23
C PHE A 19 -7.08 -4.68 -3.58
N THR A 20 -8.35 -5.07 -3.61
CA THR A 20 -9.00 -5.52 -4.84
C THR A 20 -9.04 -4.40 -5.88
N ALA A 21 -9.49 -3.22 -5.47
CA ALA A 21 -9.55 -2.07 -6.37
C ALA A 21 -8.16 -1.65 -6.84
N ALA A 22 -7.19 -1.65 -5.92
CA ALA A 22 -5.81 -1.32 -6.28
C ALA A 22 -5.24 -2.33 -7.28
N ALA A 23 -5.58 -3.61 -7.10
CA ALA A 23 -5.13 -4.66 -7.99
C ALA A 23 -5.69 -4.46 -9.41
N GLU A 24 -6.96 -4.10 -9.52
CA GLU A 24 -7.57 -3.81 -10.81
C GLU A 24 -6.88 -2.64 -11.51
N LEU A 25 -6.62 -1.57 -10.77
CA LEU A 25 -5.92 -0.40 -11.31
C LEU A 25 -4.50 -0.73 -11.73
N SER A 26 -3.86 -1.65 -11.04
CA SER A 26 -2.47 -2.02 -11.30
C SER A 26 -2.33 -3.19 -12.27
N ARG A 27 -3.44 -3.81 -12.66
CA ARG A 27 -3.48 -4.98 -13.53
C ARG A 27 -2.68 -6.16 -12.98
N VAL A 28 -2.81 -6.39 -11.68
CA VAL A 28 -2.18 -7.52 -10.99
C VAL A 28 -3.21 -8.13 -10.04
N SER A 29 -2.84 -9.25 -9.41
CA SER A 29 -3.73 -9.88 -8.44
C SER A 29 -3.71 -9.12 -7.10
N PRO A 30 -4.77 -9.22 -6.29
CA PRO A 30 -4.74 -8.67 -4.94
C PRO A 30 -3.60 -9.23 -4.09
N THR A 31 -3.25 -10.50 -4.29
CA THR A 31 -2.12 -11.13 -3.61
C THR A 31 -0.81 -10.40 -3.92
N MET A 32 -0.63 -10.02 -5.19
CA MET A 32 0.57 -9.29 -5.59
C MET A 32 0.63 -7.90 -4.94
N VAL A 33 -0.51 -7.20 -4.88
CA VAL A 33 -0.57 -5.90 -4.20
C VAL A 33 -0.19 -6.07 -2.72
N ALA A 34 -0.75 -7.09 -2.06
CA ALA A 34 -0.44 -7.37 -0.66
C ALA A 34 1.05 -7.68 -0.46
N LYS A 35 1.65 -8.38 -1.40
CA LYS A 35 3.09 -8.68 -1.35
C LYS A 35 3.93 -7.41 -1.42
N HIS A 36 3.57 -6.49 -2.30
CA HIS A 36 4.30 -5.23 -2.41
C HIS A 36 4.19 -4.40 -1.13
N VAL A 37 2.99 -4.32 -0.57
CA VAL A 37 2.77 -3.58 0.68
C VAL A 37 3.58 -4.21 1.82
N ARG A 38 3.54 -5.54 1.92
CA ARG A 38 4.28 -6.24 2.96
C ARG A 38 5.79 -6.04 2.82
N ALA A 39 6.30 -6.03 1.60
CA ALA A 39 7.71 -5.78 1.37
C ALA A 39 8.13 -4.39 1.86
N ILE A 40 7.26 -3.39 1.67
CA ILE A 40 7.53 -2.05 2.19
C ILE A 40 7.53 -2.08 3.72
N GLU A 41 6.52 -2.72 4.32
CA GLU A 41 6.42 -2.84 5.77
C GLU A 41 7.65 -3.51 6.37
N ASP A 42 8.11 -4.58 5.74
CA ASP A 42 9.30 -5.32 6.19
C ASP A 42 10.54 -4.42 6.13
N ARG A 43 10.68 -3.65 5.07
CA ARG A 43 11.81 -2.74 4.91
C ARG A 43 11.82 -1.64 5.95
N LEU A 44 10.63 -1.11 6.27
CA LEU A 44 10.50 -0.03 7.24
C LEU A 44 10.48 -0.52 8.67
N GLY A 45 10.23 -1.81 8.88
CA GLY A 45 10.07 -2.36 10.22
C GLY A 45 8.81 -1.86 10.91
N ALA A 46 7.78 -1.51 10.15
CA ALA A 46 6.56 -0.94 10.72
C ALA A 46 5.36 -1.28 9.83
N ARG A 47 4.20 -1.34 10.41
CA ARG A 47 2.96 -1.53 9.67
C ARG A 47 2.48 -0.23 9.07
N LEU A 48 2.11 -0.27 7.80
CA LEU A 48 1.52 0.87 7.11
C LEU A 48 0.00 0.86 7.22
N LEU A 49 -0.58 -0.34 7.27
CA LEU A 49 -2.03 -0.52 7.31
C LEU A 49 -2.41 -1.38 8.49
N HIS A 50 -3.43 -0.95 9.23
CA HIS A 50 -4.09 -1.77 10.24
C HIS A 50 -5.23 -2.49 9.55
N ARG A 51 -5.18 -3.83 9.54
CA ARG A 51 -6.20 -4.63 8.89
C ARG A 51 -7.29 -4.94 9.90
N THR A 52 -8.49 -4.43 9.62
CA THR A 52 -9.68 -4.82 10.36
C THR A 52 -10.55 -5.66 9.44
N THR A 53 -11.62 -6.25 9.99
CA THR A 53 -12.50 -7.11 9.22
C THR A 53 -13.26 -6.38 8.11
N ARG A 54 -13.35 -5.06 8.18
CA ARG A 54 -14.15 -4.29 7.22
C ARG A 54 -13.39 -3.23 6.46
N ARG A 55 -12.32 -2.71 7.04
CA ARG A 55 -11.56 -1.61 6.44
C ARG A 55 -10.10 -1.74 6.73
N GLN A 56 -9.32 -1.21 5.82
CA GLN A 56 -7.92 -0.99 6.05
C GLN A 56 -7.74 0.45 6.46
N GLN A 57 -7.09 0.67 7.59
CA GLN A 57 -6.82 2.01 8.09
C GLN A 57 -5.32 2.25 8.09
N LEU A 58 -4.94 3.47 7.71
CA LEU A 58 -3.54 3.85 7.77
C LEU A 58 -3.06 3.92 9.21
N SER A 59 -1.89 3.35 9.46
CA SER A 59 -1.17 3.62 10.70
C SER A 59 -0.59 5.04 10.61
N ASP A 60 -0.03 5.54 11.72
CA ASP A 60 0.65 6.84 11.70
C ASP A 60 1.83 6.82 10.72
N VAL A 61 2.59 5.73 10.74
CA VAL A 61 3.70 5.54 9.79
C VAL A 61 3.16 5.46 8.37
N GLY A 62 2.04 4.78 8.17
CA GLY A 62 1.42 4.66 6.85
C GLY A 62 1.00 6.01 6.29
N ARG A 63 0.48 6.88 7.14
CA ARG A 63 0.10 8.23 6.71
C ARG A 63 1.31 9.03 6.24
N LEU A 64 2.38 9.00 7.02
CA LEU A 64 3.62 9.69 6.65
C LEU A 64 4.20 9.12 5.35
N TYR A 65 4.18 7.82 5.22
CA TYR A 65 4.68 7.16 4.02
C TYR A 65 3.84 7.51 2.79
N TYR A 66 2.52 7.55 2.96
CA TYR A 66 1.61 7.95 1.88
C TYR A 66 1.92 9.36 1.40
N GLU A 67 2.09 10.30 2.32
CA GLU A 67 2.42 11.68 1.96
C GLU A 67 3.74 11.76 1.22
N ARG A 68 4.74 10.98 1.65
CA ARG A 68 6.02 10.92 0.97
C ARG A 68 5.89 10.35 -0.44
N CYS A 69 5.07 9.31 -0.60
CA CYS A 69 4.82 8.74 -1.92
C CYS A 69 4.19 9.75 -2.87
N LYS A 70 3.28 10.58 -2.36
CA LYS A 70 2.64 11.60 -3.18
C LYS A 70 3.65 12.65 -3.66
N HIS A 71 4.69 12.91 -2.90
CA HIS A 71 5.75 13.83 -3.33
C HIS A 71 6.67 13.20 -4.38
N VAL A 72 6.94 11.91 -4.26
CA VAL A 72 7.84 11.21 -5.19
C VAL A 72 7.14 10.91 -6.51
N LEU A 73 5.90 10.49 -6.43
CA LEU A 73 5.11 10.12 -7.60
C LEU A 73 4.42 11.36 -8.19
#